data_5f89bce2fccefb6cb55faacb53b1644e
#
_entry.id   5f89bce2fccefb6cb55faacb53b1644e
#
_cell.length_a   1.000
_cell.length_b   1.000
_cell.length_c   1.000
_cell.angle_alpha   90.00
_cell.angle_beta   90.00
_cell.angle_gamma   90.00
#
_symmetry.space_group_name_H-M   'P 1'
#
loop_
_entity.id
_entity.type
_entity.pdbx_description
1 polymer ?
#
loop_
_entity_poly.entity_id
_entity_poly.type
_entity_poly.pdbx_seq_one_letter_code
_entity_poly.pdbx_strand_id
1 'polypeptide(L)'
;MQPVLETRAPDDFSLWHVVEGASSRFTELSGNLTSAEVGTALMLIARCNDIDPDPGAGDDRPPRPADPLASFLHGLLTFDDLIASGGLRVVDTSTGVTLLPGCCSGLEDWRGMYAVLDGTGSPFLGHDPDPVVDRSGESVRLVVDFERSDSPVIELSAVELRRLLDRVGRDLADFLALASDWVRRHLPDHAEPVIGALVRVLAVPANGGTQRAS
;
A
#
# COMPACT_ATOMS: atom_id res chain seq x y z
N MET A 1 12.65 5.11 4.41
CA MET A 1 11.54 4.83 3.48
C MET A 1 10.69 3.75 4.10
N GLN A 2 9.38 3.90 4.09
CA GLN A 2 8.42 3.04 4.78
C GLN A 2 7.14 2.92 3.95
N PRO A 3 6.55 1.71 3.81
CA PRO A 3 5.24 1.55 3.19
C PRO A 3 4.15 2.02 4.15
N VAL A 4 3.24 2.83 3.66
CA VAL A 4 2.17 3.42 4.48
C VAL A 4 0.81 3.35 3.79
N LEU A 5 -0.25 3.14 4.57
CA LEU A 5 -1.65 3.28 4.14
C LEU A 5 -2.20 4.62 4.64
N GLU A 6 -3.01 5.28 3.83
CA GLU A 6 -3.75 6.47 4.26
C GLU A 6 -4.81 6.05 5.28
N THR A 7 -4.76 6.69 6.44
CA THR A 7 -5.66 6.41 7.55
C THR A 7 -6.93 7.24 7.40
N ARG A 8 -8.09 6.58 7.36
CA ARG A 8 -9.41 7.23 7.50
C ARG A 8 -10.06 6.73 8.77
N ALA A 9 -10.66 7.64 9.52
CA ALA A 9 -11.42 7.26 10.71
C ALA A 9 -12.46 6.18 10.35
N PRO A 10 -12.54 5.09 11.11
CA PRO A 10 -13.55 4.06 10.90
C PRO A 10 -14.90 4.56 11.41
N ASP A 11 -15.64 5.31 10.59
CA ASP A 11 -17.01 5.70 10.94
C ASP A 11 -17.89 4.44 10.91
N ASP A 12 -18.47 4.09 12.07
CA ASP A 12 -19.43 2.98 12.25
C ASP A 12 -18.97 1.56 11.84
N PHE A 13 -17.68 1.32 11.76
CA PHE A 13 -17.17 -0.02 11.43
C PHE A 13 -17.30 -0.99 12.61
N SER A 14 -17.95 -2.15 12.39
CA SER A 14 -18.29 -3.10 13.46
C SER A 14 -18.01 -4.58 13.11
N LEU A 15 -17.42 -4.89 11.93
CA LEU A 15 -17.22 -6.28 11.50
C LEU A 15 -16.09 -6.97 12.25
N TRP A 16 -15.09 -6.24 12.70
CA TRP A 16 -14.01 -6.69 13.58
C TRP A 16 -13.39 -5.54 14.35
N HIS A 17 -12.54 -5.86 15.32
CA HIS A 17 -11.88 -4.84 16.14
C HIS A 17 -10.81 -4.08 15.35
N VAL A 18 -10.90 -2.75 15.37
CA VAL A 18 -9.97 -1.80 14.76
C VAL A 18 -9.48 -0.79 15.79
N VAL A 19 -8.37 -0.11 15.52
CA VAL A 19 -7.85 0.95 16.38
C VAL A 19 -8.76 2.17 16.26
N GLU A 20 -9.26 2.66 17.39
CA GLU A 20 -10.04 3.89 17.47
C GLU A 20 -9.11 5.12 17.46
N GLY A 21 -9.53 6.18 16.76
CA GLY A 21 -8.90 7.50 16.87
C GLY A 21 -7.48 7.55 16.31
N ALA A 22 -7.27 7.15 15.04
CA ALA A 22 -5.99 7.31 14.38
C ALA A 22 -5.50 8.77 14.44
N SER A 23 -4.42 8.99 15.19
CA SER A 23 -3.82 10.33 15.38
C SER A 23 -2.91 10.74 14.21
N SER A 24 -2.65 9.85 13.27
CA SER A 24 -1.77 10.05 12.10
C SER A 24 -2.54 9.86 10.81
N ARG A 25 -2.24 10.70 9.81
CA ARG A 25 -2.78 10.56 8.44
C ARG A 25 -2.38 9.24 7.78
N PHE A 26 -1.28 8.63 8.20
CA PHE A 26 -0.76 7.40 7.61
C PHE A 26 -0.43 6.36 8.67
N THR A 27 -0.75 5.11 8.38
CA THR A 27 -0.34 3.92 9.16
C THR A 27 0.80 3.21 8.43
N GLU A 28 1.92 2.98 9.12
CA GLU A 28 3.06 2.23 8.60
C GLU A 28 2.75 0.73 8.60
N LEU A 29 3.07 0.05 7.49
CA LEU A 29 2.96 -1.40 7.40
C LEU A 29 4.30 -2.07 7.72
N SER A 30 4.30 -2.97 8.69
CA SER A 30 5.49 -3.73 9.09
C SER A 30 5.11 -5.00 9.84
N GLY A 31 6.10 -5.83 10.17
CA GLY A 31 5.93 -7.03 11.00
C GLY A 31 5.69 -6.75 12.50
N ASN A 32 5.60 -5.48 12.93
CA ASN A 32 5.48 -5.12 14.34
C ASN A 32 4.07 -4.64 14.74
N LEU A 33 3.09 -4.76 13.85
CA LEU A 33 1.72 -4.32 14.12
C LEU A 33 1.02 -5.23 15.13
N THR A 34 0.24 -4.63 16.00
CA THR A 34 -0.69 -5.34 16.90
C THR A 34 -1.86 -5.93 16.10
N SER A 35 -2.59 -6.88 16.71
CA SER A 35 -3.77 -7.48 16.07
C SER A 35 -4.84 -6.45 15.67
N ALA A 36 -5.05 -5.40 16.47
CA ALA A 36 -5.99 -4.33 16.15
C ALA A 36 -5.50 -3.46 14.98
N GLU A 37 -4.20 -3.16 14.91
CA GLU A 37 -3.60 -2.40 13.80
C GLU A 37 -3.65 -3.20 12.49
N VAL A 38 -3.41 -4.51 12.53
CA VAL A 38 -3.59 -5.39 11.37
C VAL A 38 -5.04 -5.38 10.91
N GLY A 39 -6.01 -5.52 11.83
CA GLY A 39 -7.43 -5.42 11.52
C GLY A 39 -7.79 -4.05 10.88
N THR A 40 -7.19 -2.97 11.38
CA THR A 40 -7.36 -1.63 10.81
C THR A 40 -6.80 -1.54 9.39
N ALA A 41 -5.59 -2.05 9.14
CA ALA A 41 -5.00 -2.06 7.81
C ALA A 41 -5.85 -2.85 6.80
N LEU A 42 -6.36 -4.01 7.21
CA LEU A 42 -7.28 -4.82 6.39
C LEU A 42 -8.58 -4.08 6.09
N MET A 43 -9.17 -3.41 7.09
CA MET A 43 -10.37 -2.59 6.91
C MET A 43 -10.11 -1.46 5.91
N LEU A 44 -8.98 -0.76 5.99
CA LEU A 44 -8.61 0.31 5.08
C LEU A 44 -8.45 -0.20 3.64
N ILE A 45 -7.74 -1.31 3.44
CA ILE A 45 -7.56 -1.93 2.11
C ILE A 45 -8.91 -2.38 1.54
N ALA A 46 -9.74 -3.07 2.33
CA ALA A 46 -11.05 -3.51 1.86
C ALA A 46 -11.96 -2.33 1.50
N ARG A 47 -11.96 -1.26 2.32
CA ARG A 47 -12.75 -0.05 2.08
C ARG A 47 -12.33 0.71 0.81
N CYS A 48 -11.06 0.73 0.44
CA CYS A 48 -10.62 1.34 -0.83
C CYS A 48 -11.27 0.67 -2.04
N ASN A 49 -11.63 -0.60 -1.91
CA ASN A 49 -12.21 -1.43 -2.96
C ASN A 49 -13.73 -1.65 -2.76
N ASP A 50 -14.36 -1.02 -1.77
CA ASP A 50 -15.78 -1.19 -1.45
C ASP A 50 -16.66 -0.34 -2.37
N ILE A 51 -16.70 -0.74 -3.65
CA ILE A 51 -17.45 -0.08 -4.74
C ILE A 51 -18.48 -1.05 -5.27
N ASP A 52 -19.73 -0.61 -5.37
CA ASP A 52 -20.82 -1.41 -5.93
C ASP A 52 -20.56 -1.74 -7.42
N PRO A 53 -20.89 -2.97 -7.86
CA PRO A 53 -20.88 -3.30 -9.28
C PRO A 53 -21.82 -2.39 -10.07
N ASP A 54 -21.35 -1.89 -11.20
CA ASP A 54 -22.16 -1.09 -12.14
C ASP A 54 -22.30 -1.80 -13.49
N PRO A 55 -23.33 -2.65 -13.65
CA PRO A 55 -23.58 -3.33 -14.92
C PRO A 55 -23.83 -2.36 -16.09
N GLY A 56 -24.27 -1.13 -15.79
CA GLY A 56 -24.48 -0.09 -16.81
C GLY A 56 -23.15 0.44 -17.39
N ALA A 57 -22.07 0.34 -16.64
CA ALA A 57 -20.71 0.68 -17.09
C ALA A 57 -19.93 -0.52 -17.66
N GLY A 58 -20.57 -1.68 -17.84
CA GLY A 58 -19.90 -2.89 -18.32
C GLY A 58 -19.11 -3.65 -17.25
N ASP A 59 -19.45 -3.45 -15.98
CA ASP A 59 -18.86 -4.16 -14.86
C ASP A 59 -19.54 -5.53 -14.69
N ASP A 60 -18.84 -6.59 -15.08
CA ASP A 60 -19.35 -7.96 -15.06
C ASP A 60 -19.19 -8.65 -13.68
N ARG A 61 -18.79 -7.91 -12.64
CA ARG A 61 -18.68 -8.47 -11.28
C ARG A 61 -20.04 -8.98 -10.80
N PRO A 62 -20.04 -10.05 -9.98
CA PRO A 62 -21.29 -10.56 -9.42
C PRO A 62 -21.96 -9.51 -8.52
N PRO A 63 -23.28 -9.58 -8.32
CA PRO A 63 -23.97 -8.68 -7.41
C PRO A 63 -23.47 -8.84 -5.97
N ARG A 64 -23.51 -7.75 -5.23
CA ARG A 64 -23.07 -7.72 -3.82
C ARG A 64 -23.87 -8.71 -2.96
N PRO A 65 -23.22 -9.53 -2.14
CA PRO A 65 -23.89 -10.45 -1.22
C PRO A 65 -24.71 -9.72 -0.15
N ALA A 66 -25.72 -10.40 0.41
CA ALA A 66 -26.53 -9.86 1.49
C ALA A 66 -25.86 -9.96 2.87
N ASP A 67 -24.92 -10.90 3.06
CA ASP A 67 -24.15 -11.03 4.29
C ASP A 67 -23.24 -9.80 4.48
N PRO A 68 -23.24 -9.13 5.65
CA PRO A 68 -22.51 -7.90 5.86
C PRO A 68 -21.00 -8.01 5.65
N LEU A 69 -20.39 -9.14 6.10
CA LEU A 69 -18.96 -9.36 5.95
C LEU A 69 -18.60 -9.64 4.49
N ALA A 70 -19.32 -10.55 3.84
CA ALA A 70 -19.12 -10.87 2.42
C ALA A 70 -19.39 -9.65 1.54
N SER A 71 -20.37 -8.82 1.89
CA SER A 71 -20.67 -7.55 1.24
C SER A 71 -19.49 -6.58 1.34
N PHE A 72 -18.94 -6.37 2.53
CA PHE A 72 -17.79 -5.48 2.73
C PHE A 72 -16.53 -5.96 2.01
N LEU A 73 -16.30 -7.28 1.95
CA LEU A 73 -15.16 -7.87 1.26
C LEU A 73 -15.37 -8.00 -0.26
N HIS A 74 -16.58 -7.73 -0.76
CA HIS A 74 -16.96 -8.02 -2.14
C HIS A 74 -16.00 -7.41 -3.16
N GLY A 75 -15.73 -6.11 -3.09
CA GLY A 75 -14.83 -5.44 -4.01
C GLY A 75 -13.39 -5.96 -3.91
N LEU A 76 -12.87 -6.13 -2.68
CA LEU A 76 -11.55 -6.72 -2.47
C LEU A 76 -11.38 -8.09 -3.14
N LEU A 77 -12.46 -8.88 -3.22
CA LEU A 77 -12.44 -10.24 -3.76
C LEU A 77 -12.80 -10.33 -5.25
N THR A 78 -13.41 -9.29 -5.82
CA THR A 78 -13.95 -9.33 -7.19
C THR A 78 -13.30 -8.35 -8.15
N PHE A 79 -12.58 -7.34 -7.68
CA PHE A 79 -11.79 -6.47 -8.55
C PHE A 79 -10.50 -7.16 -9.01
N ASP A 80 -10.15 -6.97 -10.27
CA ASP A 80 -8.86 -7.38 -10.84
C ASP A 80 -7.76 -6.40 -10.40
N ASP A 81 -8.03 -5.10 -10.53
CA ASP A 81 -7.11 -4.01 -10.16
C ASP A 81 -7.48 -3.48 -8.78
N LEU A 82 -6.78 -3.99 -7.76
CA LEU A 82 -6.98 -3.60 -6.37
C LEU A 82 -6.17 -2.36 -6.02
N ILE A 83 -6.76 -1.51 -5.16
CA ILE A 83 -6.15 -0.27 -4.69
C ILE A 83 -5.89 -0.37 -3.18
N ALA A 84 -4.75 0.15 -2.74
CA ALA A 84 -4.44 0.38 -1.33
C ALA A 84 -3.96 1.84 -1.17
N SER A 85 -4.89 2.77 -0.92
CA SER A 85 -4.58 4.20 -0.78
C SER A 85 -3.42 4.42 0.19
N GLY A 86 -2.35 5.07 -0.29
CA GLY A 86 -1.12 5.23 0.45
C GLY A 86 0.10 5.32 -0.45
N GLY A 87 1.19 4.65 -0.08
CA GLY A 87 2.42 4.65 -0.87
C GLY A 87 3.67 4.55 -0.03
N LEU A 88 4.73 5.24 -0.45
CA LEU A 88 6.01 5.25 0.24
C LEU A 88 6.25 6.60 0.95
N ARG A 89 6.35 6.58 2.28
CA ARG A 89 6.85 7.70 3.08
C ARG A 89 8.37 7.66 3.11
N VAL A 90 9.03 8.78 2.78
CA VAL A 90 10.49 8.91 2.88
C VAL A 90 10.83 10.01 3.86
N VAL A 91 11.72 9.73 4.80
CA VAL A 91 12.23 10.71 5.77
C VAL A 91 13.74 10.79 5.61
N ASP A 92 14.25 11.98 5.33
CA ASP A 92 15.67 12.29 5.47
C ASP A 92 15.94 12.63 6.94
N THR A 93 16.62 11.74 7.64
CA THR A 93 16.91 11.90 9.07
C THR A 93 17.96 12.98 9.35
N SER A 94 18.71 13.43 8.35
CA SER A 94 19.73 14.47 8.49
C SER A 94 19.14 15.87 8.44
N THR A 95 18.11 16.07 7.62
CA THR A 95 17.44 17.37 7.42
C THR A 95 16.06 17.46 8.07
N GLY A 96 15.44 16.31 8.39
CA GLY A 96 14.06 16.20 8.86
C GLY A 96 13.03 16.34 7.73
N VAL A 97 13.46 16.49 6.48
CA VAL A 97 12.55 16.56 5.33
C VAL A 97 11.80 15.26 5.16
N THR A 98 10.49 15.35 4.98
CA THR A 98 9.62 14.20 4.78
C THR A 98 8.86 14.33 3.47
N LEU A 99 8.96 13.32 2.61
CA LEU A 99 8.10 13.12 1.46
C LEU A 99 6.98 12.16 1.86
N LEU A 100 5.74 12.57 1.63
CA LEU A 100 4.53 11.79 1.82
C LEU A 100 3.93 11.42 0.46
N PRO A 101 3.22 10.29 0.35
CA PRO A 101 2.43 10.00 -0.83
C PRO A 101 1.37 11.09 -1.03
N GLY A 102 1.17 11.51 -2.27
CA GLY A 102 0.11 12.43 -2.67
C GLY A 102 -1.26 11.75 -2.73
N CYS A 103 -2.29 12.54 -3.00
CA CYS A 103 -3.64 12.02 -3.25
C CYS A 103 -3.62 11.08 -4.47
N CYS A 104 -4.48 10.09 -4.45
CA CYS A 104 -4.64 9.12 -5.54
C CYS A 104 -3.42 8.23 -5.83
N SER A 105 -2.39 8.26 -4.97
CA SER A 105 -1.35 7.24 -5.02
C SER A 105 -1.77 5.98 -4.27
N GLY A 106 -1.28 4.84 -4.73
CA GLY A 106 -1.55 3.55 -4.13
C GLY A 106 -0.27 2.79 -3.77
N LEU A 107 -0.37 1.99 -2.72
CA LEU A 107 0.75 1.16 -2.30
C LEU A 107 1.00 -0.01 -3.28
N GLU A 108 0.00 -0.40 -4.08
CA GLU A 108 0.13 -1.40 -5.14
C GLU A 108 1.22 -1.04 -6.16
N ASP A 109 1.47 0.26 -6.36
CA ASP A 109 2.43 0.78 -7.33
C ASP A 109 3.86 0.97 -6.77
N TRP A 110 4.13 0.60 -5.51
CA TRP A 110 5.43 0.86 -4.88
C TRP A 110 6.64 0.32 -5.66
N ARG A 111 6.44 -0.76 -6.43
CA ARG A 111 7.49 -1.33 -7.28
C ARG A 111 7.84 -0.45 -8.48
N GLY A 112 6.99 0.49 -8.86
CA GLY A 112 7.28 1.49 -9.88
C GLY A 112 8.56 2.29 -9.59
N MET A 113 8.95 2.40 -8.31
CA MET A 113 10.22 3.02 -7.91
C MET A 113 11.46 2.31 -8.48
N TYR A 114 11.39 1.03 -8.84
CA TYR A 114 12.50 0.35 -9.50
C TYR A 114 12.75 0.87 -10.92
N ALA A 115 11.71 1.39 -11.61
CA ALA A 115 11.88 2.01 -12.93
C ALA A 115 12.83 3.23 -12.89
N VAL A 116 12.88 3.95 -11.76
CA VAL A 116 13.85 5.03 -11.53
C VAL A 116 15.28 4.47 -11.49
N LEU A 117 15.48 3.33 -10.81
CA LEU A 117 16.79 2.69 -10.71
C LEU A 117 17.27 2.15 -12.07
N ASP A 118 16.35 1.70 -12.89
CA ASP A 118 16.64 1.13 -14.21
C ASP A 118 16.68 2.20 -15.31
N GLY A 119 16.34 3.48 -14.97
CA GLY A 119 16.28 4.60 -15.91
C GLY A 119 15.19 4.45 -16.98
N THR A 120 14.13 3.67 -16.69
CA THR A 120 13.05 3.36 -17.64
C THR A 120 11.81 4.24 -17.43
N GLY A 121 11.75 5.02 -16.34
CA GLY A 121 10.62 5.91 -16.07
C GLY A 121 10.63 6.52 -14.67
N SER A 122 9.62 7.34 -14.40
CA SER A 122 9.30 7.89 -13.07
C SER A 122 7.93 7.37 -12.65
N PRO A 123 7.77 6.83 -11.44
CA PRO A 123 6.48 6.36 -10.94
C PRO A 123 5.57 7.56 -10.65
N PHE A 124 4.26 7.34 -10.73
CA PHE A 124 3.28 8.25 -10.17
C PHE A 124 3.27 8.12 -8.64
N LEU A 125 3.44 9.22 -7.94
CA LEU A 125 3.47 9.26 -6.47
C LEU A 125 2.27 10.01 -5.87
N GLY A 126 1.28 10.34 -6.70
CA GLY A 126 0.09 11.10 -6.33
C GLY A 126 0.19 12.58 -6.68
N HIS A 127 -0.80 13.34 -6.25
CA HIS A 127 -0.86 14.80 -6.38
C HIS A 127 -1.32 15.42 -5.04
N ASP A 128 -1.16 16.73 -4.85
CA ASP A 128 -1.58 17.44 -3.62
C ASP A 128 -1.05 16.82 -2.29
N PRO A 129 0.29 16.72 -2.09
CA PRO A 129 1.40 17.26 -2.89
C PRO A 129 1.66 16.44 -4.14
N ASP A 130 2.40 16.99 -5.10
CA ASP A 130 2.87 16.34 -6.33
C ASP A 130 4.34 15.90 -6.16
N PRO A 131 4.61 14.74 -5.54
CA PRO A 131 5.97 14.28 -5.34
C PRO A 131 6.54 13.73 -6.65
N VAL A 132 7.77 14.12 -6.96
CA VAL A 132 8.47 13.65 -8.15
C VAL A 132 9.80 13.03 -7.78
N VAL A 133 10.16 11.99 -8.51
CA VAL A 133 11.47 11.34 -8.38
C VAL A 133 12.20 11.34 -9.72
N ASP A 134 13.42 11.87 -9.70
CA ASP A 134 14.31 11.97 -10.85
C ASP A 134 15.65 11.29 -10.56
N ARG A 135 16.23 10.68 -11.59
CA ARG A 135 17.59 10.14 -11.53
C ARG A 135 18.52 10.84 -12.49
N SER A 136 19.70 11.22 -12.00
CA SER A 136 20.79 11.76 -12.79
C SER A 136 22.08 11.02 -12.46
N GLY A 137 22.47 10.08 -13.34
CA GLY A 137 23.61 9.20 -13.09
C GLY A 137 23.39 8.31 -11.85
N GLU A 138 24.28 8.44 -10.87
CA GLU A 138 24.18 7.69 -9.60
C GLU A 138 23.36 8.42 -8.52
N SER A 139 22.92 9.65 -8.77
CA SER A 139 22.10 10.43 -7.82
C SER A 139 20.62 10.32 -8.16
N VAL A 140 19.81 10.19 -7.11
CA VAL A 140 18.34 10.23 -7.16
C VAL A 140 17.87 11.41 -6.33
N ARG A 141 16.95 12.19 -6.89
CA ARG A 141 16.34 13.35 -6.24
C ARG A 141 14.84 13.08 -6.05
N LEU A 142 14.37 13.23 -4.83
CA LEU A 142 12.97 13.15 -4.46
C LEU A 142 12.51 14.58 -4.13
N VAL A 143 11.70 15.18 -4.98
CA VAL A 143 11.08 16.49 -4.78
C VAL A 143 9.77 16.28 -4.03
N VAL A 144 9.57 16.96 -2.90
CA VAL A 144 8.41 16.74 -2.04
C VAL A 144 7.11 17.21 -2.70
N ASP A 145 7.18 18.31 -3.47
CA ASP A 145 6.03 18.89 -4.15
C ASP A 145 6.52 19.68 -5.37
N PHE A 146 6.33 19.14 -6.55
CA PHE A 146 6.83 19.72 -7.80
C PHE A 146 6.14 21.03 -8.18
N GLU A 147 4.92 21.26 -7.72
CA GLU A 147 4.20 22.50 -7.98
C GLU A 147 4.77 23.70 -7.23
N ARG A 148 5.63 23.47 -6.23
CA ARG A 148 6.24 24.52 -5.41
C ARG A 148 7.69 24.77 -5.83
N SER A 149 8.01 26.01 -6.19
CA SER A 149 9.37 26.42 -6.57
C SER A 149 10.40 26.33 -5.42
N ASP A 150 9.94 26.35 -4.17
CA ASP A 150 10.75 26.26 -2.94
C ASP A 150 10.65 24.88 -2.27
N SER A 151 10.20 23.85 -3.02
CA SER A 151 9.98 22.54 -2.47
C SER A 151 11.26 21.91 -1.93
N PRO A 152 11.22 21.31 -0.72
CA PRO A 152 12.34 20.54 -0.21
C PRO A 152 12.67 19.36 -1.12
N VAL A 153 13.94 18.98 -1.13
CA VAL A 153 14.47 17.87 -1.92
C VAL A 153 15.23 16.91 -1.01
N ILE A 154 15.00 15.63 -1.17
CA ILE A 154 15.78 14.55 -0.58
C ILE A 154 16.71 14.00 -1.66
N GLU A 155 18.02 14.01 -1.42
CA GLU A 155 19.01 13.46 -2.33
C GLU A 155 19.62 12.18 -1.75
N LEU A 156 19.71 11.14 -2.56
CA LEU A 156 20.31 9.86 -2.18
C LEU A 156 20.97 9.19 -3.40
N SER A 157 21.84 8.21 -3.15
CA SER A 157 22.40 7.43 -4.24
C SER A 157 21.41 6.36 -4.74
N ALA A 158 21.56 5.94 -6.01
CA ALA A 158 20.79 4.83 -6.57
C ALA A 158 20.97 3.53 -5.76
N VAL A 159 22.18 3.30 -5.22
CA VAL A 159 22.47 2.16 -4.34
C VAL A 159 21.69 2.25 -3.03
N GLU A 160 21.58 3.44 -2.46
CA GLU A 160 20.80 3.66 -1.24
C GLU A 160 19.30 3.49 -1.50
N LEU A 161 18.77 4.06 -2.60
CA LEU A 161 17.37 3.85 -3.00
C LEU A 161 17.06 2.35 -3.12
N ARG A 162 17.91 1.57 -3.80
CA ARG A 162 17.71 0.12 -3.93
C ARG A 162 17.63 -0.56 -2.57
N ARG A 163 18.56 -0.24 -1.64
CA ARG A 163 18.53 -0.79 -0.29
C ARG A 163 17.25 -0.45 0.48
N LEU A 164 16.75 0.79 0.31
CA LEU A 164 15.51 1.23 0.94
C LEU A 164 14.30 0.50 0.36
N LEU A 165 14.24 0.28 -0.96
CA LEU A 165 13.17 -0.50 -1.60
C LEU A 165 13.21 -1.98 -1.20
N ASP A 166 14.39 -2.57 -1.08
CA ASP A 166 14.53 -3.95 -0.57
C ASP A 166 14.02 -4.07 0.88
N ARG A 167 14.18 -3.01 1.69
CA ARG A 167 13.61 -2.95 3.03
C ARG A 167 12.08 -2.85 2.99
N VAL A 168 11.53 -1.98 2.15
CA VAL A 168 10.07 -1.88 1.93
C VAL A 168 9.50 -3.25 1.56
N GLY A 169 10.14 -3.98 0.66
CA GLY A 169 9.70 -5.33 0.29
C GLY A 169 9.68 -6.31 1.47
N ARG A 170 10.65 -6.23 2.38
CA ARG A 170 10.65 -7.04 3.62
C ARG A 170 9.55 -6.61 4.58
N ASP A 171 9.41 -5.31 4.84
CA ASP A 171 8.38 -4.78 5.74
C ASP A 171 6.96 -5.19 5.27
N LEU A 172 6.70 -5.16 3.96
CA LEU A 172 5.44 -5.63 3.37
C LEU A 172 5.26 -7.15 3.44
N ALA A 173 6.33 -7.94 3.27
CA ALA A 173 6.28 -9.39 3.41
C ALA A 173 6.00 -9.79 4.87
N ASP A 174 6.61 -9.12 5.83
CA ASP A 174 6.39 -9.35 7.26
C ASP A 174 4.97 -8.94 7.66
N PHE A 175 4.46 -7.80 7.15
CA PHE A 175 3.07 -7.42 7.32
C PHE A 175 2.12 -8.47 6.72
N LEU A 176 2.37 -8.95 5.49
CA LEU A 176 1.54 -9.97 4.84
C LEU A 176 1.48 -11.26 5.67
N ALA A 177 2.57 -11.67 6.30
CA ALA A 177 2.59 -12.82 7.19
C ALA A 177 1.67 -12.61 8.40
N LEU A 178 1.77 -11.45 9.07
CA LEU A 178 0.88 -11.09 10.18
C LEU A 178 -0.59 -11.02 9.75
N ALA A 179 -0.87 -10.38 8.61
CA ALA A 179 -2.21 -10.25 8.06
C ALA A 179 -2.81 -11.62 7.69
N SER A 180 -2.00 -12.51 7.11
CA SER A 180 -2.44 -13.87 6.78
C SER A 180 -2.84 -14.67 8.03
N ASP A 181 -2.05 -14.57 9.09
CA ASP A 181 -2.36 -15.24 10.37
C ASP A 181 -3.57 -14.61 11.05
N TRP A 182 -3.75 -13.31 10.93
CA TRP A 182 -4.91 -12.58 11.42
C TRP A 182 -6.18 -13.02 10.68
N VAL A 183 -6.13 -13.05 9.35
CA VAL A 183 -7.25 -13.44 8.48
C VAL A 183 -7.70 -14.88 8.78
N ARG A 184 -6.78 -15.84 8.90
CA ARG A 184 -7.12 -17.23 9.23
C ARG A 184 -7.83 -17.36 10.58
N ARG A 185 -7.52 -16.49 11.54
CA ARG A 185 -8.15 -16.51 12.88
C ARG A 185 -9.49 -15.80 12.93
N HIS A 186 -9.67 -14.70 12.19
CA HIS A 186 -10.84 -13.82 12.33
C HIS A 186 -11.82 -13.95 11.16
N LEU A 187 -11.37 -14.41 9.99
CA LEU A 187 -12.14 -14.53 8.76
C LEU A 187 -11.93 -15.92 8.12
N PRO A 188 -12.10 -17.04 8.88
CA PRO A 188 -11.70 -18.38 8.40
C PRO A 188 -12.37 -18.78 7.09
N ASP A 189 -13.64 -18.44 6.90
CA ASP A 189 -14.42 -18.78 5.70
C ASP A 189 -14.00 -17.98 4.45
N HIS A 190 -13.27 -16.87 4.63
CA HIS A 190 -12.76 -16.00 3.58
C HIS A 190 -11.23 -15.99 3.49
N ALA A 191 -10.53 -16.87 4.25
CA ALA A 191 -9.11 -16.72 4.48
C ALA A 191 -8.28 -16.74 3.18
N GLU A 192 -8.40 -17.79 2.39
CA GLU A 192 -7.58 -17.94 1.19
C GLU A 192 -7.84 -16.84 0.14
N PRO A 193 -9.10 -16.48 -0.19
CA PRO A 193 -9.34 -15.41 -1.14
C PRO A 193 -8.87 -14.03 -0.64
N VAL A 194 -9.04 -13.71 0.65
CA VAL A 194 -8.54 -12.44 1.22
C VAL A 194 -7.01 -12.40 1.20
N ILE A 195 -6.32 -13.48 1.59
CA ILE A 195 -4.85 -13.55 1.53
C ILE A 195 -4.37 -13.41 0.08
N GLY A 196 -5.04 -14.06 -0.87
CA GLY A 196 -4.74 -13.90 -2.29
C GLY A 196 -4.88 -12.45 -2.79
N ALA A 197 -5.91 -11.74 -2.34
CA ALA A 197 -6.11 -10.33 -2.64
C ALA A 197 -5.01 -9.45 -2.03
N LEU A 198 -4.60 -9.71 -0.78
CA LEU A 198 -3.49 -9.01 -0.13
C LEU A 198 -2.16 -9.20 -0.85
N VAL A 199 -1.86 -10.42 -1.32
CA VAL A 199 -0.66 -10.69 -2.13
C VAL A 199 -0.64 -9.82 -3.39
N ARG A 200 -1.78 -9.69 -4.08
CA ARG A 200 -1.90 -8.87 -5.29
C ARG A 200 -1.71 -7.39 -4.98
N VAL A 201 -2.52 -6.86 -4.06
CA VAL A 201 -2.54 -5.41 -3.77
C VAL A 201 -1.25 -4.89 -3.15
N LEU A 202 -0.52 -5.72 -2.39
CA LEU A 202 0.78 -5.34 -1.83
C LEU A 202 1.94 -5.61 -2.80
N ALA A 203 1.67 -6.19 -3.96
CA ALA A 203 2.67 -6.57 -4.95
C ALA A 203 3.86 -7.35 -4.34
N VAL A 204 3.59 -8.19 -3.34
CA VAL A 204 4.59 -9.04 -2.68
C VAL A 204 4.54 -10.43 -3.32
N PRO A 205 5.67 -11.01 -3.77
CA PRO A 205 5.65 -12.36 -4.29
C PRO A 205 5.18 -13.33 -3.19
N ALA A 206 4.24 -14.21 -3.54
CA ALA A 206 3.85 -15.29 -2.66
C ALA A 206 5.10 -16.08 -2.26
N ASN A 207 5.35 -16.22 -0.95
CA ASN A 207 6.44 -17.04 -0.45
C ASN A 207 6.21 -18.50 -0.82
N GLY A 208 6.79 -18.96 -1.93
CA GLY A 208 6.65 -20.33 -2.42
C GLY A 208 7.47 -20.57 -3.67
N GLY A 209 8.77 -20.72 -3.54
CA GLY A 209 9.59 -21.22 -4.62
C GLY A 209 10.96 -20.58 -4.72
N THR A 210 11.90 -21.12 -3.97
CA THR A 210 13.31 -21.00 -4.33
C THR A 210 13.47 -21.50 -5.78
N GLN A 211 13.41 -20.60 -6.76
CA GLN A 211 13.89 -20.92 -8.10
C GLN A 211 15.40 -21.14 -7.97
N ARG A 212 15.80 -22.41 -7.81
CA ARG A 212 17.15 -22.83 -8.06
C ARG A 212 17.42 -22.59 -9.54
N ALA A 213 18.27 -21.60 -9.82
CA ALA A 213 18.89 -21.47 -11.11
C ALA A 213 19.67 -22.76 -11.40
N SER A 214 19.31 -23.40 -12.50
CA SER A 214 20.11 -24.44 -13.14
C SER A 214 20.97 -23.83 -14.23
#